data_8abf1841c8231cb7e5a72e07e1ac96b3
#
_entry.id   8abf1841c8231cb7e5a72e07e1ac96b3
#
_cell.length_a   1.000
_cell.length_b   1.000
_cell.length_c   1.000
_cell.angle_alpha   90.00
_cell.angle_beta   90.00
_cell.angle_gamma   90.00
#
_symmetry.space_group_name_H-M   'P 1'
#
loop_
_entity.id
_entity.type
_entity.pdbx_description
1 polymer ?
#
loop_
_entity_poly.entity_id
_entity_poly.type
_entity_poly.pdbx_seq_one_letter_code
_entity_poly.pdbx_strand_id
1 'polypeptide(L)'
;MINLNPYINWRGQAREAMEFYQSVLGGELNVMTFADMGGTAMGVAEEEVDWVMHAALSVSDSVLLMGADHPQHVPGEPQQQQVSISGPAEDEATLRAWWDGLSEGATVHQPLEKAPWGDSFGMLDDRYGVSWLVNIAGAPQD
;
A
#
# COMPACT_ATOMS: atom_id res chain seq x y z
N MET A 1 -11.78 -15.51 -11.64
CA MET A 1 -10.62 -15.73 -10.76
C MET A 1 -10.86 -15.06 -9.41
N ILE A 2 -10.60 -15.78 -8.33
CA ILE A 2 -10.71 -15.21 -6.97
C ILE A 2 -9.40 -14.52 -6.64
N ASN A 3 -9.48 -13.29 -6.14
CA ASN A 3 -8.31 -12.52 -5.74
C ASN A 3 -8.37 -12.22 -4.24
N LEU A 4 -7.22 -12.23 -3.60
CA LEU A 4 -7.07 -11.82 -2.21
C LEU A 4 -6.10 -10.64 -2.20
N ASN A 5 -6.58 -9.47 -1.80
CA ASN A 5 -5.81 -8.24 -1.93
C ASN A 5 -5.77 -7.47 -0.60
N PRO A 6 -4.67 -6.76 -0.31
CA PRO A 6 -4.66 -5.87 0.84
C PRO A 6 -5.63 -4.70 0.61
N TYR A 7 -6.29 -4.30 1.70
CA TYR A 7 -7.23 -3.18 1.68
C TYR A 7 -6.91 -2.31 2.90
N ILE A 8 -6.44 -1.09 2.64
CA ILE A 8 -5.89 -0.23 3.68
C ILE A 8 -6.83 0.94 3.95
N ASN A 9 -7.02 1.30 5.21
CA ASN A 9 -7.90 2.40 5.59
C ASN A 9 -7.13 3.53 6.27
N TRP A 10 -7.49 4.76 5.92
CA TRP A 10 -6.98 5.99 6.50
C TRP A 10 -8.15 6.89 6.91
N ARG A 11 -7.85 8.09 7.36
CA ARG A 11 -8.85 9.15 7.61
C ARG A 11 -8.44 10.41 6.84
N GLY A 12 -8.90 10.51 5.59
CA GLY A 12 -8.65 11.66 4.73
C GLY A 12 -7.34 11.61 3.97
N GLN A 13 -6.51 10.58 4.17
CA GLN A 13 -5.18 10.48 3.55
C GLN A 13 -5.10 9.45 2.42
N ALA A 14 -6.21 8.76 2.12
CA ALA A 14 -6.17 7.65 1.16
C ALA A 14 -5.69 8.08 -0.23
N ARG A 15 -6.18 9.22 -0.74
CA ARG A 15 -5.76 9.70 -2.06
C ARG A 15 -4.25 9.96 -2.09
N GLU A 16 -3.75 10.70 -1.11
CA GLU A 16 -2.33 11.03 -1.04
C GLU A 16 -1.48 9.77 -0.94
N ALA A 17 -1.89 8.83 -0.07
CA ALA A 17 -1.17 7.58 0.10
C ALA A 17 -1.17 6.74 -1.18
N MET A 18 -2.33 6.60 -1.82
CA MET A 18 -2.43 5.78 -3.04
C MET A 18 -1.68 6.41 -4.21
N GLU A 19 -1.68 7.74 -4.32
CA GLU A 19 -0.88 8.43 -5.33
C GLU A 19 0.62 8.23 -5.08
N PHE A 20 1.02 8.26 -3.81
CA PHE A 20 2.40 7.95 -3.42
C PHE A 20 2.78 6.53 -3.84
N TYR A 21 1.93 5.54 -3.56
CA TYR A 21 2.21 4.16 -3.95
C TYR A 21 2.27 4.00 -5.45
N GLN A 22 1.42 4.72 -6.20
CA GLN A 22 1.48 4.71 -7.65
C GLN A 22 2.84 5.25 -8.14
N SER A 23 3.35 6.30 -7.50
CA SER A 23 4.64 6.87 -7.89
C SER A 23 5.80 5.89 -7.65
N VAL A 24 5.66 5.00 -6.69
CA VAL A 24 6.69 4.01 -6.33
C VAL A 24 6.53 2.72 -7.15
N LEU A 25 5.32 2.18 -7.17
CA LEU A 25 5.05 0.87 -7.75
C LEU A 25 4.68 0.92 -9.22
N GLY A 26 4.24 2.07 -9.70
CA GLY A 26 3.69 2.21 -11.05
C GLY A 26 2.27 1.70 -11.10
N GLY A 27 1.78 1.47 -12.31
CA GLY A 27 0.44 0.93 -12.51
C GLY A 27 -0.62 1.98 -12.70
N GLU A 28 -1.87 1.52 -12.70
CA GLU A 28 -3.04 2.36 -12.93
C GLU A 28 -3.82 2.54 -11.65
N LEU A 29 -4.06 3.80 -11.27
CA LEU A 29 -4.81 4.15 -10.07
C LEU A 29 -6.21 4.63 -10.43
N ASN A 30 -7.21 4.01 -9.84
CA ASN A 30 -8.60 4.43 -9.93
C ASN A 30 -9.08 4.86 -8.56
N VAL A 31 -9.68 6.05 -8.47
CA VAL A 31 -10.15 6.63 -7.20
C VAL A 31 -11.61 7.01 -7.34
N MET A 32 -12.41 6.62 -6.36
CA MET A 32 -13.82 6.99 -6.27
C MET A 32 -14.05 7.68 -4.93
N THR A 33 -14.60 8.89 -4.97
CA THR A 33 -14.88 9.65 -3.75
C THR A 33 -16.31 9.44 -3.28
N PHE A 34 -16.60 9.85 -2.03
CA PHE A 34 -18.00 9.83 -1.54
C PHE A 34 -18.87 10.78 -2.37
N ALA A 35 -18.30 11.93 -2.82
CA ALA A 35 -19.04 12.87 -3.66
C ALA A 35 -19.50 12.21 -4.97
N ASP A 36 -18.69 11.34 -5.56
CA ASP A 36 -19.03 10.62 -6.79
C ASP A 36 -20.26 9.72 -6.60
N MET A 37 -20.52 9.29 -5.37
CA MET A 37 -21.57 8.33 -5.05
C MET A 37 -22.73 8.94 -4.26
N GLY A 38 -22.81 10.26 -4.16
CA GLY A 38 -23.93 10.93 -3.49
C GLY A 38 -23.54 11.87 -2.36
N GLY A 39 -22.29 11.89 -1.95
CA GLY A 39 -21.82 12.83 -0.93
C GLY A 39 -22.48 12.61 0.42
N THR A 40 -23.08 13.68 0.98
CA THR A 40 -23.72 13.60 2.30
C THR A 40 -24.89 12.62 2.36
N ALA A 41 -25.47 12.27 1.21
CA ALA A 41 -26.51 11.24 1.16
C ALA A 41 -25.98 9.86 1.55
N MET A 42 -24.66 9.66 1.48
CA MET A 42 -24.00 8.43 1.94
C MET A 42 -23.78 8.40 3.46
N GLY A 43 -24.13 9.46 4.18
CA GLY A 43 -23.96 9.54 5.62
C GLY A 43 -22.66 10.22 6.06
N VAL A 44 -21.79 10.59 5.11
CA VAL A 44 -20.54 11.27 5.46
C VAL A 44 -20.79 12.74 5.75
N ALA A 45 -19.91 13.34 6.56
CA ALA A 45 -19.96 14.77 6.86
C ALA A 45 -19.58 15.57 5.60
N GLU A 46 -19.98 16.85 5.57
CA GLU A 46 -19.69 17.74 4.45
C GLU A 46 -18.19 17.82 4.16
N GLU A 47 -17.37 17.88 5.20
CA GLU A 47 -15.91 17.95 5.08
C GLU A 47 -15.28 16.63 4.61
N GLU A 48 -16.06 15.54 4.55
CA GLU A 48 -15.58 14.22 4.14
C GLU A 48 -16.02 13.83 2.73
N VAL A 49 -16.78 14.70 2.02
CA VAL A 49 -17.35 14.30 0.71
C VAL A 49 -16.28 14.04 -0.34
N ASP A 50 -15.12 14.67 -0.23
CA ASP A 50 -14.01 14.45 -1.16
C ASP A 50 -13.07 13.33 -0.70
N TRP A 51 -13.35 12.72 0.44
CA TRP A 51 -12.59 11.56 0.91
C TRP A 51 -12.81 10.37 -0.03
N VAL A 52 -11.86 9.48 -0.02
CA VAL A 52 -11.88 8.31 -0.92
C VAL A 52 -12.80 7.23 -0.36
N MET A 53 -13.86 6.92 -1.10
CA MET A 53 -14.73 5.81 -0.77
C MET A 53 -14.08 4.48 -1.16
N HIS A 54 -13.33 4.47 -2.26
CA HIS A 54 -12.62 3.29 -2.73
C HIS A 54 -11.53 3.70 -3.70
N ALA A 55 -10.35 3.11 -3.57
CA ALA A 55 -9.26 3.29 -4.51
C ALA A 55 -8.62 1.92 -4.81
N ALA A 56 -8.17 1.75 -6.03
CA ALA A 56 -7.50 0.53 -6.45
C ALA A 56 -6.30 0.90 -7.33
N LEU A 57 -5.14 0.37 -6.97
CA LEU A 57 -3.92 0.52 -7.75
C LEU A 57 -3.58 -0.84 -8.36
N SER A 58 -3.73 -0.93 -9.67
CA SER A 58 -3.42 -2.15 -10.43
C SER A 58 -2.03 -2.05 -11.01
N VAL A 59 -1.08 -2.74 -10.42
CA VAL A 59 0.32 -2.73 -10.86
C VAL A 59 0.57 -3.83 -11.88
N SER A 60 0.07 -5.03 -11.59
CA SER A 60 0.18 -6.18 -12.47
C SER A 60 -0.94 -7.16 -12.13
N ASP A 61 -0.98 -8.30 -12.82
CA ASP A 61 -1.99 -9.32 -12.56
C ASP A 61 -1.91 -9.87 -11.12
N SER A 62 -0.74 -9.81 -10.51
CA SER A 62 -0.52 -10.36 -9.18
C SER A 62 -0.32 -9.28 -8.10
N VAL A 63 -0.29 -8.00 -8.49
CA VAL A 63 -0.10 -6.90 -7.53
C VAL A 63 -1.23 -5.89 -7.66
N LEU A 64 -2.16 -5.96 -6.72
CA LEU A 64 -3.31 -5.06 -6.64
C LEU A 64 -3.40 -4.55 -5.21
N LEU A 65 -3.32 -3.23 -5.04
CA LEU A 65 -3.40 -2.58 -3.73
C LEU A 65 -4.67 -1.74 -3.69
N MET A 66 -5.48 -1.94 -2.66
CA MET A 66 -6.74 -1.23 -2.51
C MET A 66 -6.75 -0.44 -1.22
N GLY A 67 -7.58 0.58 -1.17
CA GLY A 67 -7.70 1.38 0.03
C GLY A 67 -8.87 2.32 0.01
N ALA A 68 -9.14 2.93 1.15
CA ALA A 68 -10.22 3.89 1.32
C ALA A 68 -9.99 4.73 2.55
N ASP A 69 -10.74 5.82 2.67
CA ASP A 69 -10.84 6.57 3.91
C ASP A 69 -11.99 6.03 4.74
N HIS A 70 -11.78 5.95 6.04
CA HIS A 70 -12.78 5.48 7.01
C HIS A 70 -13.52 6.69 7.56
N PRO A 71 -14.78 6.95 7.14
CA PRO A 71 -15.50 8.15 7.61
C PRO A 71 -15.93 8.02 9.06
N GLN A 72 -16.15 9.16 9.72
CA GLN A 72 -16.43 9.19 11.14
C GLN A 72 -17.73 8.49 11.54
N HIS A 73 -18.73 8.48 10.65
CA HIS A 73 -20.01 7.83 10.95
C HIS A 73 -19.94 6.31 10.95
N VAL A 74 -18.89 5.73 10.36
CA VAL A 74 -18.71 4.27 10.35
C VAL A 74 -18.01 3.86 11.65
N PRO A 75 -18.56 2.89 12.40
CA PRO A 75 -17.93 2.46 13.66
C PRO A 75 -16.53 1.88 13.45
N GLY A 76 -15.68 2.05 14.47
CA GLY A 76 -14.33 1.53 14.47
C GLY A 76 -13.30 2.57 14.09
N GLU A 77 -12.03 2.21 14.22
CA GLU A 77 -10.89 3.04 13.86
C GLU A 77 -10.06 2.34 12.80
N PRO A 78 -9.46 3.07 11.85
CA PRO A 78 -8.50 2.48 10.94
C PRO A 78 -7.35 1.88 11.74
N GLN A 79 -6.99 0.65 11.42
CA GLN A 79 -5.89 -0.01 12.10
C GLN A 79 -4.67 -0.03 11.20
N GLN A 80 -3.49 -0.03 11.84
CA GLN A 80 -2.24 -0.13 11.09
C GLN A 80 -2.23 -1.45 10.33
N GLN A 81 -1.99 -1.37 9.03
CA GLN A 81 -1.97 -2.53 8.17
C GLN A 81 -0.53 -2.94 7.89
N GLN A 82 -0.33 -4.22 7.64
CA GLN A 82 0.96 -4.76 7.26
C GLN A 82 0.82 -5.41 5.88
N VAL A 83 1.74 -5.06 4.98
CA VAL A 83 1.75 -5.57 3.62
C VAL A 83 3.09 -6.23 3.35
N SER A 84 3.07 -7.41 2.79
CA SER A 84 4.28 -8.14 2.43
C SER A 84 4.40 -8.22 0.92
N ILE A 85 5.59 -7.86 0.43
CA ILE A 85 5.94 -8.02 -0.97
C ILE A 85 7.10 -8.99 -1.04
N SER A 86 7.00 -10.00 -1.86
CA SER A 86 8.10 -10.94 -2.06
C SER A 86 8.26 -11.25 -3.54
N GLY A 87 9.46 -11.56 -3.93
CA GLY A 87 9.74 -11.91 -5.31
C GLY A 87 11.05 -12.66 -5.46
N PRO A 88 11.28 -13.23 -6.66
CA PRO A 88 12.49 -13.99 -6.95
C PRO A 88 13.69 -13.08 -7.13
N ALA A 89 14.88 -13.70 -7.11
CA ALA A 89 16.15 -12.99 -7.30
C ALA A 89 16.19 -12.19 -8.61
N GLU A 90 15.55 -12.68 -9.64
CA GLU A 90 15.52 -12.01 -10.95
C GLU A 90 14.78 -10.66 -10.91
N ASP A 91 13.91 -10.43 -9.93
CA ASP A 91 13.17 -9.18 -9.75
C ASP A 91 13.82 -8.27 -8.69
N GLU A 92 15.04 -8.58 -8.27
CA GLU A 92 15.72 -7.82 -7.21
C GLU A 92 15.79 -6.33 -7.51
N ALA A 93 16.13 -5.95 -8.74
CA ALA A 93 16.26 -4.54 -9.09
C ALA A 93 14.94 -3.78 -8.91
N THR A 94 13.83 -4.38 -9.33
CA THR A 94 12.50 -3.81 -9.16
C THR A 94 12.14 -3.70 -7.68
N LEU A 95 12.35 -4.77 -6.92
CA LEU A 95 12.00 -4.78 -5.49
C LEU A 95 12.83 -3.78 -4.68
N ARG A 96 14.10 -3.62 -5.01
CA ARG A 96 14.94 -2.61 -4.36
C ARG A 96 14.53 -1.20 -4.71
N ALA A 97 14.12 -0.95 -5.95
CA ALA A 97 13.60 0.36 -6.35
C ALA A 97 12.31 0.68 -5.59
N TRP A 98 11.42 -0.28 -5.43
CA TRP A 98 10.20 -0.11 -4.63
C TRP A 98 10.53 0.17 -3.17
N TRP A 99 11.48 -0.58 -2.60
CA TRP A 99 11.94 -0.35 -1.23
C TRP A 99 12.47 1.07 -1.06
N ASP A 100 13.31 1.54 -1.98
CA ASP A 100 13.87 2.88 -1.91
C ASP A 100 12.77 3.95 -1.94
N GLY A 101 11.78 3.78 -2.81
CA GLY A 101 10.66 4.71 -2.89
C GLY A 101 9.81 4.71 -1.62
N LEU A 102 9.50 3.52 -1.10
CA LEU A 102 8.71 3.40 0.14
C LEU A 102 9.47 3.96 1.34
N SER A 103 10.80 3.93 1.29
CA SER A 103 11.65 4.40 2.40
C SER A 103 11.60 5.91 2.59
N GLU A 104 11.17 6.67 1.59
CA GLU A 104 11.11 8.13 1.70
C GLU A 104 10.10 8.55 2.76
N GLY A 105 10.59 9.23 3.82
CA GLY A 105 9.75 9.64 4.94
C GLY A 105 9.34 8.51 5.86
N ALA A 106 9.90 7.33 5.68
CA ALA A 106 9.56 6.13 6.45
C ALA A 106 10.43 5.97 7.68
N THR A 107 9.98 5.10 8.58
CA THR A 107 10.80 4.60 9.69
C THR A 107 11.23 3.19 9.33
N VAL A 108 12.53 3.01 9.07
CA VAL A 108 13.07 1.70 8.70
C VAL A 108 13.41 0.94 9.97
N HIS A 109 12.75 -0.20 10.16
CA HIS A 109 12.98 -1.07 11.32
C HIS A 109 14.10 -2.08 11.03
N GLN A 110 14.13 -2.60 9.81
CA GLN A 110 15.16 -3.54 9.35
C GLN A 110 15.53 -3.13 7.92
N PRO A 111 16.78 -2.66 7.69
CA PRO A 111 17.21 -2.34 6.33
C PRO A 111 17.12 -3.56 5.42
N LEU A 112 16.87 -3.33 4.13
CA LEU A 112 16.81 -4.41 3.16
C LEU A 112 18.20 -4.92 2.86
N GLU A 113 18.58 -6.00 3.53
CA GLU A 113 19.92 -6.60 3.45
C GLU A 113 19.81 -8.12 3.39
N LYS A 114 20.89 -8.73 2.92
CA LYS A 114 20.97 -10.18 2.83
C LYS A 114 20.94 -10.80 4.23
N ALA A 115 20.01 -11.71 4.42
CA ALA A 115 19.86 -12.45 5.67
C ALA A 115 20.71 -13.72 5.67
N PRO A 116 20.99 -14.30 6.87
CA PRO A 116 21.80 -15.54 6.96
C PRO A 116 21.24 -16.71 6.16
N TRP A 117 19.94 -16.75 5.92
CA TRP A 117 19.33 -17.84 5.14
C TRP A 117 19.38 -17.61 3.63
N GLY A 118 20.01 -16.52 3.16
CA GLY A 118 20.25 -16.28 1.74
C GLY A 118 19.35 -15.28 1.05
N ASP A 119 18.15 -15.04 1.58
CA ASP A 119 17.24 -14.03 1.05
C ASP A 119 17.64 -12.65 1.52
N SER A 120 17.20 -11.61 0.83
CA SER A 120 17.27 -10.24 1.33
C SER A 120 15.93 -9.87 1.93
N PHE A 121 15.94 -9.21 3.08
CA PHE A 121 14.73 -8.94 3.85
C PHE A 121 14.80 -7.55 4.47
N GLY A 122 13.68 -6.84 4.46
CA GLY A 122 13.60 -5.53 5.09
C GLY A 122 12.20 -5.26 5.63
N MET A 123 12.10 -4.35 6.60
CA MET A 123 10.85 -3.92 7.20
C MET A 123 10.88 -2.41 7.43
N LEU A 124 9.78 -1.75 7.10
CA LEU A 124 9.63 -0.33 7.38
C LEU A 124 8.16 0.02 7.64
N ASP A 125 7.95 1.15 8.30
CA ASP A 125 6.64 1.79 8.37
C ASP A 125 6.73 3.04 7.47
N ASP A 126 5.84 3.13 6.49
CA ASP A 126 5.89 4.26 5.56
C ASP A 126 5.32 5.54 6.19
N ARG A 127 5.40 6.64 5.46
CA ARG A 127 4.94 7.95 5.94
C ARG A 127 3.44 8.00 6.20
N TYR A 128 2.68 7.03 5.70
CA TYR A 128 1.23 6.95 5.87
C TYR A 128 0.80 5.91 6.90
N GLY A 129 1.76 5.37 7.65
CA GLY A 129 1.48 4.44 8.74
C GLY A 129 1.30 2.99 8.33
N VAL A 130 1.64 2.62 7.11
CA VAL A 130 1.54 1.25 6.64
C VAL A 130 2.88 0.55 6.82
N SER A 131 2.85 -0.64 7.41
CA SER A 131 4.05 -1.47 7.60
C SER A 131 4.27 -2.34 6.38
N TRP A 132 5.49 -2.27 5.83
CA TRP A 132 5.87 -3.05 4.67
C TRP A 132 6.97 -4.02 5.01
N LEU A 133 6.80 -5.27 4.57
CA LEU A 133 7.87 -6.26 4.56
C LEU A 133 8.25 -6.51 3.10
N VAL A 134 9.54 -6.51 2.82
CA VAL A 134 10.03 -6.85 1.48
C VAL A 134 11.00 -8.01 1.61
N ASN A 135 10.76 -9.07 0.84
CA ASN A 135 11.63 -10.23 0.81
C ASN A 135 12.01 -10.54 -0.63
N ILE A 136 13.31 -10.61 -0.88
CA ILE A 136 13.85 -10.98 -2.19
C ILE A 136 14.52 -12.33 -2.04
N ALA A 137 14.05 -13.32 -2.79
CA ALA A 137 14.64 -14.65 -2.72
C ALA A 137 16.12 -14.60 -3.11
N GLY A 138 16.92 -15.41 -2.43
CA GLY A 138 18.32 -15.56 -2.78
C GLY A 138 18.48 -16.24 -4.13
N ALA A 139 19.63 -16.04 -4.76
CA ALA A 139 19.92 -16.72 -6.02
C ALA A 139 19.90 -18.24 -5.80
N PRO A 140 19.41 -19.00 -6.80
CA PRO A 140 19.44 -20.46 -6.68
C PRO A 140 20.86 -20.96 -6.42
N GLN A 141 20.97 -21.92 -5.51
CA GLN A 141 22.26 -22.57 -5.23
C GLN A 141 22.34 -23.87 -6.02
N ASP A 142 23.46 -24.08 -6.66
CA ASP A 142 23.71 -25.30 -7.42
C ASP A 142 24.09 -26.46 -6.49
#